data_2d9ac9d1c017942afdf02c5105151ad0
#
_entry.id   2d9ac9d1c017942afdf02c5105151ad0
#
_cell.length_a   1.000
_cell.length_b   1.000
_cell.length_c   1.000
_cell.angle_alpha   90.00
_cell.angle_beta   90.00
_cell.angle_gamma   90.00
#
_symmetry.space_group_name_H-M   'P 1'
#
loop_
_entity.id
_entity.type
_entity.pdbx_description
1 polymer ?
#
loop_
_entity_poly.entity_id
_entity_poly.type
_entity_poly.pdbx_seq_one_letter_code
_entity_poly.pdbx_strand_id
1 'polypeptide(L)'
;MPLVIGIAGGTCAGKSRLAEGLAAHYANAALLAMDSFYRQQPPEAIAAGIVDFDSPEALDLDAMAAALKSLRAGRAVEIPVYDRAASRAAGRRTVSPHAVLLVEGLFVLEWPAIREQLDLKVFITVDGPVQRARRQARDLELYHRSQARLRDDLARAAAAQERHVLPSRAFADLVLSGTDPLDQQVAACLKALC
;
A
#
# COMPACT_ATOMS: atom_id res chain seq x y z
N MET A 1 -13.32 -18.25 7.72
CA MET A 1 -12.78 -17.34 6.68
C MET A 1 -11.50 -16.71 7.22
N PRO A 2 -10.52 -16.35 6.41
CA PRO A 2 -9.32 -15.68 6.89
C PRO A 2 -9.66 -14.31 7.48
N LEU A 3 -8.89 -13.88 8.47
CA LEU A 3 -8.89 -12.52 8.97
C LEU A 3 -8.19 -11.61 7.93
N VAL A 4 -8.83 -10.52 7.54
CA VAL A 4 -8.27 -9.57 6.56
C VAL A 4 -8.06 -8.20 7.20
N ILE A 5 -6.80 -7.78 7.28
CA ILE A 5 -6.40 -6.48 7.83
C ILE A 5 -5.95 -5.57 6.69
N GLY A 6 -6.68 -4.49 6.48
CA GLY A 6 -6.33 -3.45 5.51
C GLY A 6 -5.54 -2.32 6.16
N ILE A 7 -4.43 -1.92 5.53
CA ILE A 7 -3.54 -0.88 6.02
C ILE A 7 -3.39 0.19 4.95
N ALA A 8 -4.03 1.34 5.16
CA ALA A 8 -3.95 2.50 4.30
C ALA A 8 -3.14 3.64 4.93
N GLY A 9 -2.87 4.66 4.13
CA GLY A 9 -2.13 5.84 4.56
C GLY A 9 -1.24 6.37 3.44
N GLY A 10 -0.71 7.56 3.60
CA GLY A 10 0.11 8.22 2.59
C GLY A 10 1.39 7.46 2.25
N THR A 11 2.03 7.88 1.16
CA THR A 11 3.36 7.34 0.81
C THR A 11 4.34 7.55 1.97
N CYS A 12 5.22 6.57 2.23
CA CYS A 12 6.18 6.60 3.33
C CYS A 12 5.59 6.80 4.74
N ALA A 13 4.28 6.58 4.93
CA ALA A 13 3.66 6.66 6.26
C ALA A 13 4.04 5.49 7.18
N GLY A 14 4.54 4.37 6.66
CA GLY A 14 4.93 3.20 7.44
C GLY A 14 4.02 1.98 7.27
N LYS A 15 3.15 1.96 6.25
CA LYS A 15 2.22 0.85 5.96
C LYS A 15 2.91 -0.51 5.88
N SER A 16 3.92 -0.63 5.01
CA SER A 16 4.66 -1.88 4.80
C SER A 16 5.38 -2.32 6.08
N ARG A 17 5.95 -1.38 6.86
CA ARG A 17 6.57 -1.68 8.15
C ARG A 17 5.58 -2.29 9.14
N LEU A 18 4.34 -1.73 9.21
CA LEU A 18 3.29 -2.30 10.07
C LEU A 18 2.84 -3.67 9.54
N ALA A 19 2.65 -3.81 8.22
CA ALA A 19 2.29 -5.09 7.61
C ALA A 19 3.32 -6.18 7.90
N GLU A 20 4.62 -5.88 7.79
CA GLU A 20 5.71 -6.79 8.15
C GLU A 20 5.70 -7.14 9.65
N GLY A 21 5.47 -6.16 10.53
CA GLY A 21 5.35 -6.38 11.97
C GLY A 21 4.18 -7.29 12.35
N LEU A 22 3.02 -7.11 11.70
CA LEU A 22 1.86 -7.99 11.88
C LEU A 22 2.14 -9.38 11.29
N ALA A 23 2.78 -9.48 10.12
CA ALA A 23 3.15 -10.77 9.53
C ALA A 23 4.12 -11.55 10.43
N ALA A 24 5.05 -10.88 11.11
CA ALA A 24 5.95 -11.51 12.08
C ALA A 24 5.22 -12.02 13.33
N HIS A 25 4.11 -11.38 13.71
CA HIS A 25 3.28 -11.81 14.84
C HIS A 25 2.45 -13.06 14.50
N TYR A 26 1.95 -13.15 13.25
CA TYR A 26 1.11 -14.26 12.81
C TYR A 26 1.98 -15.32 12.09
N ALA A 27 2.05 -16.54 12.62
CA ALA A 27 2.82 -17.62 12.00
C ALA A 27 2.32 -18.00 10.59
N ASN A 28 1.11 -17.60 10.22
CA ASN A 28 0.47 -17.95 8.96
C ASN A 28 -0.25 -16.72 8.38
N ALA A 29 0.50 -15.79 7.83
CA ALA A 29 0.01 -14.58 7.19
C ALA A 29 0.51 -14.45 5.74
N ALA A 30 -0.34 -13.91 4.87
CA ALA A 30 0.06 -13.51 3.52
C ALA A 30 -0.08 -12.00 3.34
N LEU A 31 0.84 -11.40 2.57
CA LEU A 31 0.82 -9.99 2.23
C LEU A 31 0.40 -9.79 0.77
N LEU A 32 -0.66 -8.99 0.59
CA LEU A 32 -1.14 -8.48 -0.68
C LEU A 32 -0.85 -6.97 -0.75
N ALA A 33 0.30 -6.62 -1.31
CA ALA A 33 0.70 -5.24 -1.49
C ALA A 33 0.07 -4.66 -2.76
N MET A 34 -0.56 -3.48 -2.65
CA MET A 34 -1.17 -2.77 -3.78
C MET A 34 -0.16 -2.44 -4.88
N ASP A 35 1.09 -2.21 -4.51
CA ASP A 35 2.17 -1.92 -5.45
C ASP A 35 2.41 -3.03 -6.47
N SER A 36 1.99 -4.28 -6.19
CA SER A 36 2.03 -5.37 -7.17
C SER A 36 1.11 -5.12 -8.37
N PHE A 37 0.09 -4.29 -8.23
CA PHE A 37 -0.96 -4.09 -9.22
C PHE A 37 -0.78 -2.83 -10.07
N TYR A 38 0.41 -2.23 -10.11
CA TYR A 38 0.68 -1.15 -11.05
C TYR A 38 0.51 -1.64 -12.49
N ARG A 39 -0.26 -0.87 -13.27
CA ARG A 39 -0.40 -1.09 -14.70
C ARG A 39 0.92 -0.85 -15.41
N GLN A 40 1.24 -1.68 -16.39
CA GLN A 40 2.39 -1.43 -17.24
C GLN A 40 2.20 -0.10 -17.99
N GLN A 41 3.17 0.78 -17.87
CA GLN A 41 3.18 2.08 -18.53
C GLN A 41 4.17 2.06 -19.71
N PRO A 42 3.93 2.85 -20.78
CA PRO A 42 4.87 3.00 -21.88
C PRO A 42 6.21 3.56 -21.36
N PRO A 43 7.36 2.98 -21.75
CA PRO A 43 8.66 3.45 -21.30
C PRO A 43 8.91 4.94 -21.59
N GLU A 44 8.44 5.42 -22.73
CA GLU A 44 8.53 6.83 -23.13
C GLU A 44 7.72 7.76 -22.21
N ALA A 45 6.55 7.32 -21.74
CA ALA A 45 5.73 8.09 -20.81
C ALA A 45 6.39 8.15 -19.43
N ILE A 46 7.02 7.04 -18.99
CA ILE A 46 7.80 7.01 -17.74
C ILE A 46 9.01 7.93 -17.84
N ALA A 47 9.77 7.86 -18.96
CA ALA A 47 10.94 8.69 -19.19
C ALA A 47 10.59 10.18 -19.26
N ALA A 48 9.47 10.52 -19.90
CA ALA A 48 8.94 11.90 -19.97
C ALA A 48 8.38 12.40 -18.62
N GLY A 49 8.20 11.53 -17.62
CA GLY A 49 7.69 11.91 -16.31
C GLY A 49 6.20 12.28 -16.28
N ILE A 50 5.43 11.87 -17.30
CA ILE A 50 4.00 12.19 -17.41
C ILE A 50 3.10 11.17 -16.69
N VAL A 51 3.66 10.02 -16.28
CA VAL A 51 2.90 9.01 -15.52
C VAL A 51 2.75 9.45 -14.06
N ASP A 52 1.51 9.54 -13.59
CA ASP A 52 1.21 9.76 -12.17
C ASP A 52 1.04 8.42 -11.46
N PHE A 53 2.09 7.95 -10.79
CA PHE A 53 2.07 6.71 -10.01
C PHE A 53 1.37 6.86 -8.64
N ASP A 54 1.03 8.06 -8.24
CA ASP A 54 0.29 8.31 -7.00
C ASP A 54 -1.24 8.43 -7.25
N SER A 55 -1.70 8.16 -8.49
CA SER A 55 -3.10 8.15 -8.90
C SER A 55 -3.69 6.72 -8.90
N PRO A 56 -4.97 6.52 -8.52
CA PRO A 56 -5.66 5.23 -8.63
C PRO A 56 -5.65 4.63 -10.04
N GLU A 57 -5.66 5.47 -11.09
CA GLU A 57 -5.66 5.06 -12.49
C GLU A 57 -4.37 4.32 -12.90
N ALA A 58 -3.27 4.56 -12.18
CA ALA A 58 -2.01 3.84 -12.40
C ALA A 58 -2.07 2.38 -11.95
N LEU A 59 -3.12 1.98 -11.23
CA LEU A 59 -3.28 0.67 -10.60
C LEU A 59 -4.44 -0.13 -11.21
N ASP A 60 -4.34 -1.44 -11.16
CA ASP A 60 -5.44 -2.36 -11.44
C ASP A 60 -6.11 -2.79 -10.12
N LEU A 61 -6.90 -1.86 -9.55
CA LEU A 61 -7.54 -2.06 -8.25
C LEU A 61 -8.64 -3.13 -8.31
N ASP A 62 -9.27 -3.32 -9.47
CA ASP A 62 -10.26 -4.38 -9.65
C ASP A 62 -9.61 -5.77 -9.68
N ALA A 63 -8.45 -5.90 -10.32
CA ALA A 63 -7.66 -7.14 -10.26
C ALA A 63 -7.20 -7.43 -8.82
N MET A 64 -6.82 -6.42 -8.04
CA MET A 64 -6.48 -6.56 -6.62
C MET A 64 -7.68 -7.02 -5.80
N ALA A 65 -8.86 -6.43 -6.00
CA ALA A 65 -10.10 -6.81 -5.31
C ALA A 65 -10.49 -8.26 -5.64
N ALA A 66 -10.36 -8.68 -6.90
CA ALA A 66 -10.62 -10.05 -7.33
C ALA A 66 -9.63 -11.06 -6.74
N ALA A 67 -8.35 -10.70 -6.65
CA ALA A 67 -7.32 -11.51 -6.00
C ALA A 67 -7.63 -11.70 -4.50
N LEU A 68 -7.98 -10.62 -3.80
CA LEU A 68 -8.36 -10.67 -2.40
C LEU A 68 -9.59 -11.57 -2.18
N LYS A 69 -10.63 -11.42 -3.01
CA LYS A 69 -11.84 -12.26 -2.95
C LYS A 69 -11.50 -13.74 -3.14
N SER A 70 -10.59 -14.08 -4.03
CA SER A 70 -10.17 -15.46 -4.25
C SER A 70 -9.40 -16.02 -3.05
N LEU A 71 -8.48 -15.25 -2.47
CA LEU A 71 -7.74 -15.63 -1.26
C LEU A 71 -8.68 -15.83 -0.07
N ARG A 72 -9.67 -14.95 0.11
CA ARG A 72 -10.72 -15.12 1.15
C ARG A 72 -11.54 -16.40 0.95
N ALA A 73 -11.73 -16.82 -0.28
CA ALA A 73 -12.43 -18.07 -0.62
C ALA A 73 -11.52 -19.32 -0.56
N GLY A 74 -10.30 -19.19 -0.03
CA GLY A 74 -9.35 -20.31 0.12
C GLY A 74 -8.67 -20.73 -1.18
N ARG A 75 -8.68 -19.90 -2.22
CA ARG A 75 -8.05 -20.20 -3.52
C ARG A 75 -6.75 -19.40 -3.68
N ALA A 76 -5.68 -20.10 -4.07
CA ALA A 76 -4.43 -19.45 -4.45
C ALA A 76 -4.62 -18.57 -5.70
N VAL A 77 -3.84 -17.49 -5.79
CA VAL A 77 -3.88 -16.55 -6.90
C VAL A 77 -2.49 -16.24 -7.43
N GLU A 78 -2.38 -16.04 -8.72
CA GLU A 78 -1.18 -15.44 -9.31
C GLU A 78 -1.34 -13.94 -9.39
N ILE A 79 -0.42 -13.20 -8.76
CA ILE A 79 -0.39 -11.74 -8.81
C ILE A 79 0.87 -11.26 -9.54
N PRO A 80 0.84 -10.06 -10.13
CA PRO A 80 2.04 -9.47 -10.71
C PRO A 80 3.12 -9.22 -9.65
N VAL A 81 4.37 -9.21 -10.09
CA VAL A 81 5.49 -8.62 -9.37
C VAL A 81 5.87 -7.34 -10.08
N TYR A 82 5.93 -6.24 -9.37
CA TYR A 82 6.26 -4.94 -9.92
C TYR A 82 7.59 -4.43 -9.34
N ASP A 83 8.54 -4.13 -10.24
CA ASP A 83 9.80 -3.49 -9.87
C ASP A 83 9.60 -1.97 -9.85
N ARG A 84 9.52 -1.41 -8.65
CA ARG A 84 9.33 0.03 -8.44
C ARG A 84 10.53 0.86 -8.92
N ALA A 85 11.74 0.36 -8.79
CA ALA A 85 12.94 1.06 -9.22
C ALA A 85 12.99 1.16 -10.75
N ALA A 86 12.71 0.06 -11.43
CA ALA A 86 12.64 0.00 -12.88
C ALA A 86 11.29 0.47 -13.45
N SER A 87 10.27 0.71 -12.61
CA SER A 87 8.90 1.08 -12.98
C SER A 87 8.29 0.15 -14.04
N ARG A 88 8.45 -1.18 -13.85
CA ARG A 88 7.98 -2.20 -14.78
C ARG A 88 7.53 -3.48 -14.10
N ALA A 89 6.72 -4.27 -14.82
CA ALA A 89 6.41 -5.62 -14.41
C ALA A 89 7.69 -6.49 -14.42
N ALA A 90 7.87 -7.31 -13.38
CA ALA A 90 9.02 -8.20 -13.17
C ALA A 90 8.62 -9.68 -13.05
N GLY A 91 7.45 -10.04 -13.58
CA GLY A 91 6.95 -11.41 -13.57
C GLY A 91 5.66 -11.58 -12.76
N ARG A 92 5.42 -12.78 -12.28
CA ARG A 92 4.26 -13.14 -11.46
C ARG A 92 4.71 -14.00 -10.28
N ARG A 93 3.93 -13.98 -9.20
CA ARG A 93 4.13 -14.89 -8.06
C ARG A 93 2.79 -15.44 -7.60
N THR A 94 2.80 -16.65 -7.08
CA THR A 94 1.62 -17.25 -6.44
C THR A 94 1.53 -16.77 -4.99
N VAL A 95 0.34 -16.35 -4.59
CA VAL A 95 -0.03 -16.12 -3.19
C VAL A 95 -1.01 -17.22 -2.80
N SER A 96 -0.65 -17.99 -1.78
CA SER A 96 -1.53 -19.01 -1.22
C SER A 96 -2.49 -18.41 -0.18
N PRO A 97 -3.65 -19.03 0.06
CA PRO A 97 -4.54 -18.62 1.14
C PRO A 97 -3.87 -18.90 2.50
N HIS A 98 -4.03 -17.95 3.42
CA HIS A 98 -3.51 -18.01 4.77
C HIS A 98 -4.59 -17.64 5.78
N ALA A 99 -4.39 -17.95 7.06
CA ALA A 99 -5.32 -17.62 8.12
C ALA A 99 -5.48 -16.09 8.31
N VAL A 100 -4.43 -15.33 8.00
CA VAL A 100 -4.43 -13.87 8.02
C VAL A 100 -3.97 -13.34 6.67
N LEU A 101 -4.71 -12.38 6.12
CA LEU A 101 -4.37 -11.65 4.91
C LEU A 101 -4.12 -10.18 5.28
N LEU A 102 -2.92 -9.71 4.99
CA LEU A 102 -2.53 -8.30 5.18
C LEU A 102 -2.59 -7.62 3.81
N VAL A 103 -3.39 -6.56 3.72
CA VAL A 103 -3.62 -5.80 2.48
C VAL A 103 -3.12 -4.39 2.71
N GLU A 104 -2.09 -3.94 1.98
CA GLU A 104 -1.55 -2.61 2.20
C GLU A 104 -1.44 -1.80 0.92
N GLY A 105 -1.66 -0.48 1.04
CA GLY A 105 -1.51 0.44 -0.08
C GLY A 105 -2.17 1.79 0.14
N LEU A 106 -1.96 2.70 -0.80
CA LEU A 106 -2.49 4.07 -0.73
C LEU A 106 -4.03 4.09 -0.70
N PHE A 107 -4.67 3.28 -1.55
CA PHE A 107 -6.10 3.35 -1.85
C PHE A 107 -6.92 2.18 -1.28
N VAL A 108 -6.33 1.39 -0.36
CA VAL A 108 -6.98 0.21 0.23
C VAL A 108 -8.31 0.55 0.90
N LEU A 109 -8.42 1.70 1.54
CA LEU A 109 -9.67 2.15 2.16
C LEU A 109 -10.52 3.03 1.23
N GLU A 110 -9.96 3.60 0.19
CA GLU A 110 -10.70 4.38 -0.80
C GLU A 110 -11.55 3.47 -1.70
N TRP A 111 -10.98 2.34 -2.16
CA TRP A 111 -11.62 1.46 -3.14
C TRP A 111 -12.68 0.56 -2.50
N PRO A 112 -14.00 0.76 -2.80
CA PRO A 112 -15.07 0.03 -2.10
C PRO A 112 -14.93 -1.48 -2.22
N ALA A 113 -14.62 -1.99 -3.43
CA ALA A 113 -14.50 -3.43 -3.68
C ALA A 113 -13.36 -4.11 -2.89
N ILE A 114 -12.36 -3.35 -2.41
CA ILE A 114 -11.32 -3.83 -1.49
C ILE A 114 -11.80 -3.63 -0.06
N ARG A 115 -12.22 -2.40 0.28
CA ARG A 115 -12.59 -1.99 1.65
C ARG A 115 -13.66 -2.88 2.27
N GLU A 116 -14.66 -3.30 1.50
CA GLU A 116 -15.77 -4.15 1.96
C GLU A 116 -15.34 -5.58 2.29
N GLN A 117 -14.12 -5.96 1.91
CA GLN A 117 -13.54 -7.26 2.21
C GLN A 117 -12.64 -7.25 3.45
N LEU A 118 -12.44 -6.11 4.11
CA LEU A 118 -11.56 -5.94 5.26
C LEU A 118 -12.33 -6.13 6.57
N ASP A 119 -11.75 -6.93 7.46
CA ASP A 119 -12.29 -7.16 8.81
C ASP A 119 -11.77 -6.11 9.82
N LEU A 120 -10.55 -5.59 9.62
CA LEU A 120 -9.99 -4.43 10.34
C LEU A 120 -9.39 -3.45 9.33
N LYS A 121 -9.77 -2.18 9.49
CA LYS A 121 -9.33 -1.06 8.63
C LYS A 121 -8.43 -0.13 9.42
N VAL A 122 -7.14 -0.14 9.09
CA VAL A 122 -6.13 0.68 9.74
C VAL A 122 -5.68 1.80 8.81
N PHE A 123 -5.63 3.02 9.34
CA PHE A 123 -5.06 4.17 8.62
C PHE A 123 -3.83 4.69 9.35
N ILE A 124 -2.70 4.83 8.65
CA ILE A 124 -1.47 5.38 9.21
C ILE A 124 -1.31 6.83 8.79
N THR A 125 -1.23 7.71 9.80
CA THR A 125 -0.93 9.13 9.63
C THR A 125 0.55 9.40 9.88
N VAL A 126 1.07 10.43 9.21
CA VAL A 126 2.41 10.98 9.49
C VAL A 126 2.41 12.46 9.12
N ASP A 127 3.14 13.26 9.86
CA ASP A 127 3.26 14.68 9.58
C ASP A 127 3.90 14.95 8.21
N GLY A 128 3.35 15.92 7.47
CA GLY A 128 3.78 16.23 6.11
C GLY A 128 5.30 16.46 5.96
N PRO A 129 5.97 17.21 6.84
CA PRO A 129 7.44 17.36 6.81
C PRO A 129 8.19 16.02 6.93
N VAL A 130 7.78 15.17 7.88
CA VAL A 130 8.38 13.85 8.10
C VAL A 130 8.16 12.95 6.90
N GLN A 131 6.95 12.95 6.35
CA GLN A 131 6.60 12.18 5.16
C GLN A 131 7.43 12.58 3.94
N ARG A 132 7.56 13.88 3.69
CA ARG A 132 8.38 14.40 2.59
C ARG A 132 9.85 14.00 2.73
N ALA A 133 10.41 14.16 3.94
CA ALA A 133 11.80 13.76 4.20
C ALA A 133 12.02 12.26 3.95
N ARG A 134 11.12 11.39 4.44
CA ARG A 134 11.19 9.93 4.21
C ARG A 134 11.09 9.58 2.73
N ARG A 135 10.15 10.21 2.00
CA ARG A 135 9.98 9.97 0.56
C ARG A 135 11.21 10.44 -0.22
N GLN A 136 11.73 11.62 0.09
CA GLN A 136 12.92 12.15 -0.56
C GLN A 136 14.13 11.22 -0.38
N ALA A 137 14.38 10.78 0.84
CA ALA A 137 15.47 9.83 1.13
C ALA A 137 15.30 8.54 0.31
N ARG A 138 14.11 7.92 0.38
CA ARG A 138 13.82 6.68 -0.38
C ARG A 138 14.00 6.86 -1.89
N ASP A 139 13.46 7.92 -2.47
CA ASP A 139 13.45 8.12 -3.92
C ASP A 139 14.85 8.43 -4.46
N LEU A 140 15.71 9.10 -3.66
CA LEU A 140 17.11 9.32 -3.99
C LEU A 140 17.96 8.04 -3.82
N GLU A 141 17.82 7.36 -2.70
CA GLU A 141 18.69 6.24 -2.32
C GLU A 141 18.32 4.93 -3.02
N LEU A 142 17.01 4.61 -3.07
CA LEU A 142 16.54 3.32 -3.61
C LEU A 142 16.14 3.39 -5.08
N TYR A 143 15.58 4.51 -5.53
CA TYR A 143 15.11 4.64 -6.91
C TYR A 143 16.00 5.51 -7.79
N HIS A 144 17.09 6.05 -7.25
CA HIS A 144 18.09 6.83 -7.97
C HIS A 144 17.48 7.98 -8.80
N ARG A 145 16.39 8.58 -8.32
CA ARG A 145 15.70 9.67 -9.03
C ARG A 145 16.51 10.96 -8.97
N SER A 146 16.46 11.74 -10.06
CA SER A 146 17.09 13.06 -10.08
C SER A 146 16.35 14.04 -9.17
N GLN A 147 17.06 15.03 -8.61
CA GLN A 147 16.46 16.05 -7.77
C GLN A 147 15.41 16.92 -8.50
N ALA A 148 15.60 17.14 -9.81
CA ALA A 148 14.61 17.88 -10.60
C ALA A 148 13.27 17.14 -10.68
N ARG A 149 13.31 15.83 -11.02
CA ARG A 149 12.12 14.98 -11.09
C ARG A 149 11.44 14.82 -9.73
N LEU A 150 12.22 14.76 -8.66
CA LEU A 150 11.71 14.57 -7.30
C LEU A 150 10.76 15.67 -6.86
N ARG A 151 10.99 16.94 -7.25
CA ARG A 151 10.10 18.06 -6.88
C ARG A 151 8.71 17.90 -7.47
N ASP A 152 8.62 17.52 -8.74
CA ASP A 152 7.34 17.33 -9.44
C ASP A 152 6.60 16.10 -8.90
N ASP A 153 7.34 15.01 -8.63
CA ASP A 153 6.79 13.78 -8.02
C ASP A 153 6.26 14.05 -6.61
N LEU A 154 6.93 14.88 -5.81
CA LEU A 154 6.47 15.26 -4.47
C LEU A 154 5.19 16.13 -4.52
N ALA A 155 5.09 17.05 -5.48
CA ALA A 155 3.91 17.89 -5.64
C ALA A 155 2.69 17.06 -6.08
N ARG A 156 2.89 16.14 -7.06
CA ARG A 156 1.83 15.20 -7.49
C ARG A 156 1.36 14.32 -6.36
N ALA A 157 2.28 13.74 -5.62
CA ALA A 157 1.96 12.89 -4.48
C ALA A 157 1.20 13.62 -3.38
N ALA A 158 1.53 14.88 -3.11
CA ALA A 158 0.79 15.70 -2.13
C ALA A 158 -0.65 15.93 -2.61
N ALA A 159 -0.85 16.30 -3.87
CA ALA A 159 -2.18 16.49 -4.45
C ALA A 159 -3.01 15.18 -4.45
N ALA A 160 -2.40 14.06 -4.85
CA ALA A 160 -3.06 12.75 -4.83
C ALA A 160 -3.41 12.31 -3.40
N GLN A 161 -2.54 12.59 -2.44
CA GLN A 161 -2.80 12.29 -1.03
C GLN A 161 -4.02 13.07 -0.50
N GLU A 162 -4.12 14.36 -0.79
CA GLU A 162 -5.27 15.17 -0.37
C GLU A 162 -6.57 14.73 -1.05
N ARG A 163 -6.49 14.37 -2.32
CA ARG A 163 -7.67 14.00 -3.12
C ARG A 163 -8.20 12.61 -2.80
N HIS A 164 -7.31 11.63 -2.63
CA HIS A 164 -7.65 10.21 -2.60
C HIS A 164 -7.38 9.56 -1.25
N VAL A 165 -6.23 9.85 -0.64
CA VAL A 165 -5.79 9.09 0.55
C VAL A 165 -6.41 9.63 1.82
N LEU A 166 -6.30 10.94 2.08
CA LEU A 166 -6.78 11.54 3.33
C LEU A 166 -8.30 11.38 3.55
N PRO A 167 -9.17 11.51 2.54
CA PRO A 167 -10.61 11.28 2.73
C PRO A 167 -10.92 9.85 3.16
N SER A 168 -10.14 8.85 2.72
CA SER A 168 -10.35 7.45 3.06
C SER A 168 -10.10 7.12 4.54
N ARG A 169 -9.43 8.03 5.28
CA ARG A 169 -9.29 7.93 6.74
C ARG A 169 -10.64 7.82 7.46
N ALA A 170 -11.69 8.41 6.92
CA ALA A 170 -13.04 8.34 7.50
C ALA A 170 -13.60 6.92 7.56
N PHE A 171 -13.05 5.99 6.79
CA PHE A 171 -13.44 4.58 6.79
C PHE A 171 -12.61 3.71 7.74
N ALA A 172 -11.61 4.27 8.43
CA ALA A 172 -10.73 3.50 9.29
C ALA A 172 -11.41 3.18 10.65
N ASP A 173 -11.25 1.95 11.09
CA ASP A 173 -11.61 1.52 12.45
C ASP A 173 -10.53 1.95 13.45
N LEU A 174 -9.27 2.04 13.01
CA LEU A 174 -8.12 2.41 13.81
C LEU A 174 -7.20 3.38 13.05
N VAL A 175 -6.82 4.48 13.71
CA VAL A 175 -5.86 5.46 13.18
C VAL A 175 -4.61 5.43 14.04
N LEU A 176 -3.46 5.20 13.41
CA LEU A 176 -2.15 5.10 14.07
C LEU A 176 -1.20 6.18 13.57
N SER A 177 -0.26 6.58 14.43
CA SER A 177 0.86 7.43 14.00
C SER A 177 1.99 6.58 13.43
N GLY A 178 2.45 6.92 12.22
CA GLY A 178 3.61 6.27 11.57
C GLY A 178 4.96 6.65 12.18
N THR A 179 4.96 7.47 13.25
CA THR A 179 6.14 7.79 14.06
C THR A 179 6.20 6.98 15.35
N ASP A 180 5.10 6.32 15.73
CA ASP A 180 5.08 5.48 16.93
C ASP A 180 5.99 4.24 16.77
N PRO A 181 6.49 3.68 17.88
CA PRO A 181 7.18 2.40 17.89
C PRO A 181 6.34 1.29 17.24
N LEU A 182 6.99 0.39 16.49
CA LEU A 182 6.30 -0.67 15.74
C LEU A 182 5.52 -1.62 16.64
N ASP A 183 6.10 -1.98 17.77
CA ASP A 183 5.47 -2.86 18.78
C ASP A 183 4.17 -2.26 19.33
N GLN A 184 4.12 -0.94 19.55
CA GLN A 184 2.90 -0.24 19.97
C GLN A 184 1.84 -0.25 18.85
N GLN A 185 2.24 -0.02 17.60
CA GLN A 185 1.33 -0.08 16.46
C GLN A 185 0.74 -1.49 16.29
N VAL A 186 1.57 -2.53 16.38
CA VAL A 186 1.14 -3.93 16.32
C VAL A 186 0.19 -4.24 17.47
N ALA A 187 0.55 -3.89 18.72
CA ALA A 187 -0.29 -4.11 19.88
C ALA A 187 -1.67 -3.43 19.78
N ALA A 188 -1.71 -2.21 19.21
CA ALA A 188 -2.97 -1.51 18.97
C ALA A 188 -3.87 -2.24 17.95
N CYS A 189 -3.29 -2.78 16.87
CA CYS A 189 -4.03 -3.59 15.91
C CYS A 189 -4.59 -4.87 16.55
N LEU A 190 -3.77 -5.58 17.32
CA LEU A 190 -4.20 -6.81 18.00
C LEU A 190 -5.33 -6.55 19.01
N LYS A 191 -5.24 -5.45 19.75
CA LYS A 191 -6.29 -5.03 20.70
C LYS A 191 -7.61 -4.68 19.98
N ALA A 192 -7.56 -4.11 18.79
CA ALA A 192 -8.75 -3.76 18.02
C ALA A 192 -9.48 -4.99 17.43
N LEU A 193 -8.85 -6.16 17.45
CA LEU A 193 -9.41 -7.43 16.98
C LEU A 193 -10.03 -8.29 18.11
N CYS A 194 -9.84 -7.89 19.37
CA CYS A 194 -10.44 -8.53 20.55
C CYS A 194 -11.79 -7.92 20.90
#